data_58032cfc17fd58a26e14ed990b78b866
#
_entry.id   58032cfc17fd58a26e14ed990b78b866
#
_cell.length_a   1.000
_cell.length_b   1.000
_cell.length_c   1.000
_cell.angle_alpha   90.00
_cell.angle_beta   90.00
_cell.angle_gamma   90.00
#
_symmetry.space_group_name_H-M   'P 1'
#
loop_
_entity.id
_entity.type
_entity.pdbx_description
1 polymer ?
#
loop_
_entity_poly.entity_id
_entity_poly.type
_entity_poly.pdbx_seq_one_letter_code
_entity_poly.pdbx_strand_id
1 'polypeptide(L)'
;MIDIENVIVNNVLVAARSQFLSTYPGLKVYSITPERPESFPCIVVEMISDITSKNTLEFGKTSENHADVTFQVDVYANNGADRKQTAKTIFDFVDTTMQNMGFVRILATPTPNIDRTIYRITGRYTGRVDTGTTKTVGGEEVIQFLIFK
;
A
#
# COMPACT_ATOMS: atom_id res chain seq x y z
N MET A 1 11.53 -5.18 14.22
CA MET A 1 10.93 -4.86 12.91
C MET A 1 9.97 -3.70 13.06
N ILE A 2 10.07 -2.70 12.20
CA ILE A 2 9.12 -1.59 12.16
C ILE A 2 7.96 -2.00 11.26
N ASP A 3 6.82 -2.32 11.86
CA ASP A 3 5.66 -2.78 11.10
C ASP A 3 4.63 -1.65 10.93
N ILE A 4 4.61 -1.05 9.75
CA ILE A 4 3.67 0.00 9.39
C ILE A 4 2.61 -0.48 8.37
N GLU A 5 2.55 -1.77 8.09
CA GLU A 5 1.65 -2.31 7.07
C GLU A 5 0.20 -1.90 7.30
N ASN A 6 -0.29 -2.05 8.53
CA ASN A 6 -1.67 -1.69 8.85
C ASN A 6 -1.96 -0.20 8.66
N VAL A 7 -1.01 0.67 8.98
CA VAL A 7 -1.15 2.12 8.79
C VAL A 7 -1.28 2.45 7.31
N ILE A 8 -0.42 1.87 6.49
CA ILE A 8 -0.42 2.11 5.04
C ILE A 8 -1.67 1.54 4.38
N VAL A 9 -2.05 0.31 4.75
CA VAL A 9 -3.29 -0.32 4.24
C VAL A 9 -4.51 0.53 4.59
N ASN A 10 -4.62 1.01 5.83
CA ASN A 10 -5.73 1.85 6.27
C ASN A 10 -5.75 3.20 5.54
N ASN A 11 -4.61 3.82 5.31
CA ASN A 11 -4.54 5.08 4.56
C ASN A 11 -5.01 4.90 3.12
N VAL A 12 -4.61 3.82 2.46
CA VAL A 12 -5.08 3.50 1.11
C VAL A 12 -6.58 3.19 1.12
N LEU A 13 -7.05 2.42 2.09
CA LEU A 13 -8.47 2.08 2.23
C LEU A 13 -9.35 3.32 2.37
N VAL A 14 -9.00 4.23 3.29
CA VAL A 14 -9.76 5.47 3.53
C VAL A 14 -9.77 6.36 2.28
N ALA A 15 -8.61 6.55 1.67
CA ALA A 15 -8.48 7.37 0.46
C ALA A 15 -9.29 6.78 -0.71
N ALA A 16 -9.19 5.48 -0.93
CA ALA A 16 -9.90 4.79 -2.01
C ALA A 16 -11.41 4.82 -1.80
N ARG A 17 -11.89 4.63 -0.59
CA ARG A 17 -13.33 4.73 -0.29
C ARG A 17 -13.86 6.13 -0.52
N SER A 18 -13.13 7.15 -0.10
CA SER A 18 -13.52 8.55 -0.33
C SER A 18 -13.60 8.88 -1.82
N GLN A 19 -12.67 8.38 -2.62
CA GLN A 19 -12.60 8.68 -4.05
C GLN A 19 -13.57 7.88 -4.90
N PHE A 20 -13.75 6.60 -4.61
CA PHE A 20 -14.42 5.66 -5.51
C PHE A 20 -15.74 5.07 -4.99
N LEU A 21 -16.24 5.54 -3.84
CA LEU A 21 -17.45 4.96 -3.23
C LEU A 21 -18.66 4.97 -4.18
N SER A 22 -18.84 6.06 -4.93
CA SER A 22 -19.96 6.18 -5.88
C SER A 22 -19.67 5.51 -7.22
N THR A 23 -18.41 5.47 -7.66
CA THR A 23 -18.03 4.92 -8.97
C THR A 23 -17.83 3.41 -8.93
N TYR A 24 -17.19 2.93 -7.87
CA TYR A 24 -16.90 1.50 -7.67
C TYR A 24 -17.34 1.06 -6.27
N PRO A 25 -18.64 0.86 -6.03
CA PRO A 25 -19.13 0.54 -4.69
C PRO A 25 -18.65 -0.82 -4.16
N GLY A 26 -18.21 -1.71 -5.06
CA GLY A 26 -17.64 -3.02 -4.69
C GLY A 26 -16.14 -3.02 -4.45
N LEU A 27 -15.49 -1.85 -4.49
CA LEU A 27 -14.03 -1.77 -4.29
C LEU A 27 -13.64 -2.20 -2.89
N LYS A 28 -12.70 -3.13 -2.80
CA LYS A 28 -12.12 -3.60 -1.53
C LYS A 28 -10.61 -3.49 -1.53
N VAL A 29 -10.04 -3.30 -0.34
CA VAL A 29 -8.60 -3.23 -0.11
C VAL A 29 -8.20 -4.38 0.83
N TYR A 30 -7.21 -5.14 0.42
CA TYR A 30 -6.68 -6.29 1.16
C TYR A 30 -5.21 -6.07 1.51
N SER A 31 -4.76 -6.65 2.62
CA SER A 31 -3.34 -6.69 3.00
C SER A 31 -2.64 -7.99 2.59
N ILE A 32 -3.39 -8.98 2.18
CA ILE A 32 -2.90 -10.28 1.70
C ILE A 32 -3.64 -10.59 0.40
N THR A 33 -2.95 -11.15 -0.58
CA THR A 33 -3.58 -11.57 -1.83
C THR A 33 -4.60 -12.67 -1.55
N PRO A 34 -5.92 -12.43 -1.75
CA PRO A 34 -6.92 -13.45 -1.55
C PRO A 34 -6.86 -14.50 -2.66
N GLU A 35 -7.15 -15.75 -2.33
CA GLU A 35 -7.21 -16.82 -3.33
C GLU A 35 -8.29 -16.52 -4.37
N ARG A 36 -9.45 -16.05 -3.91
CA ARG A 36 -10.55 -15.57 -4.76
C ARG A 36 -11.12 -14.29 -4.18
N PRO A 37 -10.84 -13.12 -4.79
CA PRO A 37 -11.46 -11.88 -4.36
C PRO A 37 -12.99 -11.97 -4.46
N GLU A 38 -13.66 -11.55 -3.40
CA GLU A 38 -15.13 -11.56 -3.33
C GLU A 38 -15.77 -10.52 -4.23
N SER A 39 -15.06 -9.43 -4.47
CA SER A 39 -15.57 -8.36 -5.32
C SER A 39 -14.44 -7.68 -6.09
N PHE A 40 -14.79 -7.13 -7.24
CA PHE A 40 -13.91 -6.34 -8.10
C PHE A 40 -14.52 -4.96 -8.33
N PRO A 41 -13.69 -3.95 -8.55
CA PRO A 41 -12.23 -3.98 -8.49
C PRO A 41 -11.71 -4.17 -7.06
N CYS A 42 -10.47 -4.61 -6.91
CA CYS A 42 -9.84 -4.71 -5.61
C CYS A 42 -8.38 -4.25 -5.64
N ILE A 43 -7.89 -3.81 -4.49
CA ILE A 43 -6.54 -3.35 -4.27
C ILE A 43 -5.90 -4.25 -3.22
N VAL A 44 -4.70 -4.75 -3.48
CA VAL A 44 -3.91 -5.48 -2.49
C VAL A 44 -2.68 -4.64 -2.17
N VAL A 45 -2.50 -4.30 -0.91
CA VAL A 45 -1.33 -3.57 -0.42
C VAL A 45 -0.61 -4.45 0.59
N GLU A 46 0.62 -4.84 0.28
CA GLU A 46 1.37 -5.79 1.07
C GLU A 46 2.80 -5.31 1.28
N MET A 47 3.28 -5.38 2.51
CA MET A 47 4.69 -5.12 2.81
C MET A 47 5.51 -6.35 2.45
N ILE A 48 6.40 -6.21 1.47
CA ILE A 48 7.19 -7.34 0.96
C ILE A 48 8.63 -7.36 1.48
N SER A 49 9.10 -6.26 2.07
CA SER A 49 10.46 -6.16 2.58
C SER A 49 10.54 -5.11 3.68
N ASP A 50 11.32 -5.42 4.71
CA ASP A 50 11.62 -4.52 5.82
C ASP A 50 13.08 -4.75 6.20
N ILE A 51 13.94 -3.78 5.85
CA ILE A 51 15.38 -3.87 6.06
C ILE A 51 15.80 -2.81 7.07
N THR A 52 16.35 -3.23 8.19
CA THR A 52 16.87 -2.32 9.21
C THR A 52 17.99 -1.47 8.66
N SER A 53 17.89 -0.16 8.87
CA SER A 53 18.96 0.77 8.48
C SER A 53 20.13 0.70 9.48
N LYS A 54 21.27 0.19 9.03
CA LYS A 54 22.46 0.04 9.87
C LYS A 54 22.98 1.37 10.40
N ASN A 55 22.82 2.44 9.63
CA ASN A 55 23.32 3.76 10.00
C ASN A 55 22.53 4.42 11.14
N THR A 56 21.37 3.88 11.48
CA THR A 56 20.50 4.42 12.52
C THR A 56 20.40 3.54 13.76
N LEU A 57 21.10 2.39 13.78
CA LEU A 57 21.22 1.57 14.97
C LEU A 57 22.13 2.30 15.98
N GLU A 58 21.65 2.47 17.20
CA GLU A 58 22.47 3.01 18.27
C GLU A 58 23.57 2.02 18.67
N PHE A 59 24.77 2.55 18.92
CA PHE A 59 25.91 1.74 19.32
C PHE A 59 25.60 0.95 20.59
N GLY A 60 25.79 -0.38 20.54
CA GLY A 60 25.55 -1.28 21.67
C GLY A 60 24.07 -1.59 21.93
N LYS A 61 23.15 -1.09 21.11
CA LYS A 61 21.72 -1.38 21.22
C LYS A 61 21.23 -2.22 20.04
N THR A 62 20.20 -3.01 20.30
CA THR A 62 19.55 -3.86 19.29
C THR A 62 18.24 -3.24 18.77
N SER A 63 17.85 -2.05 19.28
CA SER A 63 16.63 -1.40 18.85
C SER A 63 16.77 -0.76 17.47
N GLU A 64 15.78 -0.99 16.64
CA GLU A 64 15.68 -0.48 15.28
C GLU A 64 15.06 0.92 15.29
N ASN A 65 15.80 1.94 14.81
CA ASN A 65 15.31 3.32 14.73
C ASN A 65 14.69 3.62 13.37
N HIS A 66 15.29 3.12 12.29
CA HIS A 66 14.83 3.32 10.93
C HIS A 66 14.86 1.99 10.17
N ALA A 67 13.95 1.85 9.22
CA ALA A 67 13.92 0.72 8.32
C ALA A 67 13.61 1.19 6.90
N ASP A 68 14.19 0.51 5.93
CA ASP A 68 13.82 0.65 4.52
C ASP A 68 12.76 -0.40 4.22
N VAL A 69 11.55 0.06 3.92
CA VAL A 69 10.40 -0.82 3.67
C VAL A 69 10.00 -0.76 2.20
N THR A 70 9.55 -1.89 1.69
CA THR A 70 9.03 -2.00 0.31
C THR A 70 7.62 -2.55 0.36
N PHE A 71 6.72 -1.84 -0.30
CA PHE A 71 5.33 -2.25 -0.47
C PHE A 71 5.07 -2.66 -1.91
N GLN A 72 4.29 -3.70 -2.08
CA GLN A 72 3.73 -4.07 -3.37
C GLN A 72 2.23 -3.75 -3.37
N VAL A 73 1.81 -3.06 -4.41
CA VAL A 73 0.40 -2.73 -4.64
C VAL A 73 -0.04 -3.43 -5.91
N ASP A 74 -1.08 -4.24 -5.82
CA ASP A 74 -1.72 -4.86 -6.97
C ASP A 74 -3.15 -4.33 -7.09
N VAL A 75 -3.53 -3.94 -8.29
CA VAL A 75 -4.90 -3.52 -8.61
C VAL A 75 -5.49 -4.50 -9.61
N TYR A 76 -6.64 -5.08 -9.27
CA TYR A 76 -7.34 -6.05 -10.07
C TYR A 76 -8.68 -5.48 -10.53
N ALA A 77 -9.02 -5.67 -11.80
CA ALA A 77 -10.32 -5.32 -12.36
C ALA A 77 -10.80 -6.37 -13.34
N ASN A 78 -12.10 -6.65 -13.36
CA ASN A 78 -12.69 -7.69 -14.21
C ASN A 78 -13.92 -7.21 -15.01
N ASN A 79 -14.11 -5.91 -15.16
CA ASN A 79 -15.32 -5.36 -15.79
C ASN A 79 -15.30 -5.39 -17.33
N GLY A 80 -14.91 -6.50 -17.92
CA GLY A 80 -14.98 -6.74 -19.36
C GLY A 80 -14.02 -5.89 -20.17
N ALA A 81 -14.54 -5.20 -21.18
CA ALA A 81 -13.71 -4.37 -22.07
C ALA A 81 -13.06 -3.19 -21.36
N ASP A 82 -13.67 -2.70 -20.27
CA ASP A 82 -13.19 -1.54 -19.53
C ASP A 82 -12.22 -1.91 -18.39
N ARG A 83 -11.90 -3.20 -18.19
CA ARG A 83 -11.07 -3.64 -17.09
C ARG A 83 -9.69 -2.98 -17.04
N LYS A 84 -9.08 -2.79 -18.20
CA LYS A 84 -7.79 -2.13 -18.32
C LYS A 84 -7.86 -0.67 -17.87
N GLN A 85 -8.86 0.06 -18.35
CA GLN A 85 -9.06 1.47 -17.99
C GLN A 85 -9.39 1.62 -16.50
N THR A 86 -10.24 0.77 -15.98
CA THR A 86 -10.60 0.76 -14.56
C THR A 86 -9.38 0.51 -13.68
N ALA A 87 -8.57 -0.50 -14.01
CA ALA A 87 -7.36 -0.81 -13.27
C ALA A 87 -6.37 0.35 -13.30
N LYS A 88 -6.17 0.98 -14.45
CA LYS A 88 -5.28 2.13 -14.59
C LYS A 88 -5.75 3.34 -13.78
N THR A 89 -7.02 3.64 -13.81
CA THR A 89 -7.60 4.76 -13.05
C THR A 89 -7.39 4.57 -11.55
N ILE A 90 -7.68 3.38 -11.05
CA ILE A 90 -7.51 3.07 -9.63
C ILE A 90 -6.02 3.06 -9.27
N PHE A 91 -5.18 2.47 -10.11
CA PHE A 91 -3.74 2.42 -9.86
C PHE A 91 -3.11 3.82 -9.80
N ASP A 92 -3.48 4.72 -10.71
CA ASP A 92 -2.98 6.09 -10.72
C ASP A 92 -3.34 6.82 -9.42
N PHE A 93 -4.54 6.60 -8.91
CA PHE A 93 -4.97 7.17 -7.64
C PHE A 93 -4.17 6.60 -6.46
N VAL A 94 -3.98 5.28 -6.42
CA VAL A 94 -3.19 4.63 -5.36
C VAL A 94 -1.72 5.05 -5.45
N ASP A 95 -1.19 5.17 -6.65
CA ASP A 95 0.17 5.66 -6.90
C ASP A 95 0.38 7.06 -6.31
N THR A 96 -0.55 7.97 -6.56
CA THR A 96 -0.51 9.31 -5.98
C THR A 96 -0.59 9.26 -4.46
N THR A 97 -1.46 8.42 -3.91
CA THR A 97 -1.60 8.24 -2.46
C THR A 97 -0.30 7.74 -1.83
N MET A 98 0.33 6.73 -2.43
CA MET A 98 1.62 6.21 -1.93
C MET A 98 2.72 7.25 -1.99
N GLN A 99 2.82 8.00 -3.08
CA GLN A 99 3.82 9.05 -3.23
C GLN A 99 3.58 10.22 -2.25
N ASN A 100 2.33 10.57 -1.98
CA ASN A 100 2.00 11.59 -0.99
C ASN A 100 2.37 11.17 0.43
N MET A 101 2.39 9.87 0.72
CA MET A 101 2.88 9.36 1.99
C MET A 101 4.42 9.36 2.09
N GLY A 102 5.13 9.64 1.00
CA GLY A 102 6.60 9.71 0.97
C GLY A 102 7.28 8.50 0.35
N PHE A 103 6.54 7.55 -0.21
CA PHE A 103 7.11 6.40 -0.90
C PHE A 103 7.50 6.75 -2.34
N VAL A 104 8.58 6.15 -2.81
CA VAL A 104 9.05 6.30 -4.19
C VAL A 104 8.70 5.04 -4.96
N ARG A 105 8.06 5.22 -6.11
CA ARG A 105 7.76 4.10 -7.00
C ARG A 105 9.03 3.62 -7.69
N ILE A 106 9.33 2.33 -7.55
CA ILE A 106 10.48 1.70 -8.21
C ILE A 106 10.07 0.84 -9.41
N LEU A 107 8.79 0.45 -9.48
CA LEU A 107 8.27 -0.38 -10.56
C LEU A 107 6.78 -0.15 -10.70
N ALA A 108 6.28 -0.11 -11.93
CA ALA A 108 4.86 -0.20 -12.25
C ALA A 108 4.72 -0.94 -13.58
N THR A 109 4.01 -2.06 -13.58
CA THR A 109 3.87 -2.89 -14.77
C THR A 109 2.55 -3.67 -14.76
N PRO A 110 1.93 -3.85 -15.93
CA PRO A 110 0.88 -4.85 -16.05
C PRO A 110 1.46 -6.24 -15.75
N THR A 111 0.74 -7.01 -14.94
CA THR A 111 1.18 -8.35 -14.55
C THR A 111 0.20 -9.38 -15.11
N PRO A 112 0.67 -10.42 -15.82
CA PRO A 112 -0.22 -11.46 -16.30
C PRO A 112 -0.94 -12.15 -15.15
N ASN A 113 -2.24 -12.44 -15.34
CA ASN A 113 -3.04 -13.20 -14.41
C ASN A 113 -3.48 -14.52 -15.10
N ILE A 114 -3.64 -15.57 -14.32
CA ILE A 114 -4.08 -16.88 -14.83
C ILE A 114 -5.47 -16.74 -15.48
N ASP A 115 -6.37 -16.00 -14.82
CA ASP A 115 -7.67 -15.66 -15.39
C ASP A 115 -7.52 -14.40 -16.25
N ARG A 116 -7.66 -14.56 -17.57
CA ARG A 116 -7.52 -13.48 -18.54
C ARG A 116 -8.66 -12.46 -18.51
N THR A 117 -9.75 -12.76 -17.85
CA THR A 117 -10.86 -11.82 -17.65
C THR A 117 -10.52 -10.76 -16.60
N ILE A 118 -9.45 -10.96 -15.85
CA ILE A 118 -8.97 -10.07 -14.81
C ILE A 118 -7.71 -9.35 -15.33
N TYR A 119 -7.74 -8.02 -15.29
CA TYR A 119 -6.57 -7.21 -15.57
C TYR A 119 -5.88 -6.82 -14.26
N ARG A 120 -4.57 -6.98 -14.20
CA ARG A 120 -3.77 -6.73 -13.01
C ARG A 120 -2.64 -5.75 -13.32
N ILE A 121 -2.47 -4.74 -12.46
CA ILE A 121 -1.32 -3.83 -12.48
C ILE A 121 -0.60 -3.98 -11.15
N THR A 122 0.72 -4.17 -11.21
CA THR A 122 1.58 -4.27 -10.03
C THR A 122 2.47 -3.06 -9.93
N GLY A 123 2.51 -2.43 -8.75
CA GLY A 123 3.46 -1.37 -8.44
C GLY A 123 4.28 -1.74 -7.21
N ARG A 124 5.52 -1.31 -7.17
CA ARG A 124 6.39 -1.43 -6.00
C ARG A 124 6.89 -0.08 -5.56
N TYR A 125 6.88 0.12 -4.25
CA TYR A 125 7.20 1.39 -3.62
C TYR A 125 8.17 1.15 -2.48
N THR A 126 9.18 1.99 -2.37
CA THR A 126 10.14 1.93 -1.27
C THR A 126 10.17 3.24 -0.52
N GLY A 127 10.44 3.17 0.78
CA GLY A 127 10.56 4.34 1.63
C GLY A 127 11.30 4.01 2.91
N ARG A 128 11.84 5.03 3.54
CA ARG A 128 12.47 4.90 4.85
C ARG A 128 11.51 5.38 5.91
N VAL A 129 11.30 4.58 6.93
CA VAL A 129 10.41 4.89 8.05
C VAL A 129 11.17 4.82 9.36
N ASP A 130 10.76 5.62 10.34
CA ASP A 130 11.22 5.47 11.70
C ASP A 130 10.11 4.89 12.59
N THR A 131 10.44 4.60 13.85
CA THR A 131 9.47 4.07 14.82
C THR A 131 8.37 5.08 15.16
N GLY A 132 8.60 6.36 14.84
CA GLY A 132 7.63 7.41 15.10
C GLY A 132 7.42 7.71 16.57
N THR A 133 6.42 8.51 16.84
CA THR A 133 6.00 8.88 18.18
C THR A 133 4.54 8.50 18.39
N THR A 134 4.18 8.17 19.64
CA THR A 134 2.80 7.92 20.01
C THR A 134 2.09 9.27 20.20
N LYS A 135 0.96 9.46 19.51
CA LYS A 135 0.07 10.60 19.70
C LYS A 135 -1.29 10.13 20.18
N THR A 136 -1.92 10.93 21.02
CA THR A 136 -3.32 10.70 21.43
C THR A 136 -4.24 11.50 20.52
N VAL A 137 -5.09 10.81 19.78
CA VAL A 137 -6.10 11.40 18.90
C VAL A 137 -7.46 10.85 19.28
N GLY A 138 -8.37 11.73 19.71
CA GLY A 138 -9.73 11.32 20.08
C GLY A 138 -9.79 10.32 21.23
N GLY A 139 -8.82 10.33 22.14
CA GLY A 139 -8.73 9.40 23.27
C GLY A 139 -8.05 8.07 22.98
N GLU A 140 -7.60 7.86 21.74
CA GLU A 140 -6.86 6.65 21.33
C GLU A 140 -5.40 6.97 21.12
N GLU A 141 -4.52 6.05 21.51
CA GLU A 141 -3.09 6.14 21.19
C GLU A 141 -2.85 5.72 19.75
N VAL A 142 -2.28 6.62 18.96
CA VAL A 142 -1.91 6.36 17.55
C VAL A 142 -0.42 6.52 17.39
N ILE A 143 0.23 5.49 16.81
CA ILE A 143 1.64 5.57 16.45
C ILE A 143 1.76 6.37 15.16
N GLN A 144 2.50 7.48 15.21
CA GLN A 144 2.77 8.29 14.04
C GLN A 144 4.15 7.94 13.50
N PHE A 145 4.18 7.26 12.35
CA PHE A 145 5.44 6.96 11.66
C PHE A 145 5.90 8.15 10.84
N LEU A 146 7.20 8.37 10.82
CA LEU A 146 7.85 9.36 9.97
C LEU A 146 8.40 8.65 8.73
N ILE A 147 7.97 9.11 7.56
CA ILE A 147 8.39 8.54 6.27
C ILE A 147 9.30 9.54 5.60
N PHE A 148 10.52 9.12 5.29
CA PHE A 148 11.50 9.95 4.61
C PHE A 148 11.48 9.67 3.10
N LYS A 149 11.49 10.72 2.33
CA LYS A 149 11.67 10.62 0.88
C LYS A 149 13.12 10.36 0.51
#